data_46e59b5dd0a562f809d549fa46ef91c7
#
_entry.id   46e59b5dd0a562f809d549fa46ef91c7
#
_cell.length_a   1.000
_cell.length_b   1.000
_cell.length_c   1.000
_cell.angle_alpha   90.00
_cell.angle_beta   90.00
_cell.angle_gamma   90.00
#
_symmetry.space_group_name_H-M   'P 1'
#
loop_
_entity.id
_entity.type
_entity.pdbx_description
1 polymer ?
#
loop_
_entity_poly.entity_id
_entity_poly.type
_entity_poly.pdbx_seq_one_letter_code
_entity_poly.pdbx_strand_id
1 'polypeptide(L)'
;MIDYLNNFKINYLGLIGQLIMQTFSKFSKSLLSASVLTLTLAACQKPADKPTEPVQPAQTQDGHKPSHDGHEHHKTDDDTMVDLSAETTEYKHWVEGQMEILLEQTQKFVALLDAGQLEEAKALYPHARMPFERSEPIAEIFGDLDPRIDNREADLEAGEVWSGFHAIEKILWTKNTTEGTKELGQQLIADVKELKDKIPTAEVTGDLMVEGAVDLLNEISTTKITGEEEIFSKTDLYDFKANIEGAQKIFEILTPKLQAKNPDLVVELTKKFQVVNDLLATHQVGQHDYKPYNELSADETKALAEAVNKLGEPLAQMGVVLQ
;
A
#
# COMPACT_ATOMS: atom_id res chain seq x y z
N MET A 1 -26.87 11.18 50.34
CA MET A 1 -26.65 11.06 48.88
C MET A 1 -25.52 10.14 48.54
N ILE A 2 -24.60 9.81 49.44
CA ILE A 2 -23.47 8.90 49.21
C ILE A 2 -23.89 7.43 49.40
N ASP A 3 -24.84 7.15 50.30
CA ASP A 3 -25.33 5.77 50.55
C ASP A 3 -26.20 5.17 49.44
N TYR A 4 -26.79 6.01 48.57
CA TYR A 4 -27.63 5.54 47.47
C TYR A 4 -26.81 5.03 46.26
N LEU A 5 -25.58 5.51 46.11
CA LEU A 5 -24.66 5.13 45.02
C LEU A 5 -23.89 3.81 45.31
N ASN A 6 -23.70 3.48 46.59
CA ASN A 6 -23.02 2.23 46.96
C ASN A 6 -23.96 1.01 46.84
N ASN A 7 -25.25 1.14 47.10
CA ASN A 7 -26.20 0.04 46.94
C ASN A 7 -26.52 -0.28 45.45
N PHE A 8 -26.34 0.67 44.54
CA PHE A 8 -26.56 0.44 43.10
C PHE A 8 -25.39 -0.35 42.47
N LYS A 9 -24.14 -0.15 42.93
CA LYS A 9 -22.97 -0.88 42.44
C LYS A 9 -22.93 -2.35 42.85
N ILE A 10 -23.44 -2.70 44.02
CA ILE A 10 -23.41 -4.08 44.56
C ILE A 10 -24.42 -4.96 43.84
N ASN A 11 -25.59 -4.43 43.46
CA ASN A 11 -26.61 -5.19 42.74
C ASN A 11 -26.29 -5.39 41.21
N TYR A 12 -25.49 -4.52 40.61
CA TYR A 12 -25.12 -4.66 39.18
C TYR A 12 -24.04 -5.72 38.95
N LEU A 13 -23.10 -5.87 39.88
CA LEU A 13 -22.04 -6.90 39.81
C LEU A 13 -22.59 -8.31 40.05
N GLY A 14 -23.64 -8.46 40.82
CA GLY A 14 -24.31 -9.76 41.08
C GLY A 14 -25.09 -10.29 39.86
N LEU A 15 -25.64 -9.42 39.05
CA LEU A 15 -26.44 -9.79 37.85
C LEU A 15 -25.55 -10.22 36.69
N ILE A 16 -24.38 -9.60 36.52
CA ILE A 16 -23.41 -9.94 35.48
C ILE A 16 -22.75 -11.28 35.75
N GLY A 17 -22.46 -11.60 36.99
CA GLY A 17 -21.88 -12.90 37.38
C GLY A 17 -22.80 -14.10 37.13
N GLN A 18 -24.12 -13.92 37.24
CA GLN A 18 -25.10 -15.00 36.95
C GLN A 18 -25.32 -15.19 35.43
N LEU A 19 -25.19 -14.16 34.63
CA LEU A 19 -25.34 -14.27 33.17
C LEU A 19 -24.16 -14.97 32.50
N ILE A 20 -22.95 -14.80 33.03
CA ILE A 20 -21.73 -15.45 32.52
C ILE A 20 -21.72 -16.95 32.84
N MET A 21 -22.25 -17.39 33.98
CA MET A 21 -22.30 -18.81 34.34
C MET A 21 -23.34 -19.60 33.54
N GLN A 22 -24.37 -18.99 33.02
CA GLN A 22 -25.38 -19.68 32.19
C GLN A 22 -24.98 -19.88 30.72
N THR A 23 -24.04 -19.10 30.20
CA THR A 23 -23.53 -19.27 28.84
C THR A 23 -22.49 -20.37 28.70
N PHE A 24 -21.74 -20.70 29.74
CA PHE A 24 -20.73 -21.78 29.69
C PHE A 24 -21.31 -23.21 29.83
N SER A 25 -22.57 -23.35 30.26
CA SER A 25 -23.22 -24.67 30.42
C SER A 25 -23.80 -25.26 29.13
N LYS A 26 -23.85 -24.53 28.04
CA LYS A 26 -24.46 -24.99 26.76
C LYS A 26 -23.48 -25.43 25.67
N PHE A 27 -22.15 -25.36 25.90
CA PHE A 27 -21.14 -25.67 24.87
C PHE A 27 -20.36 -27.00 25.08
N SER A 28 -20.87 -27.89 25.92
CA SER A 28 -20.22 -29.19 26.17
C SER A 28 -21.09 -30.40 25.85
N LYS A 29 -21.53 -30.55 24.61
CA LYS A 29 -22.01 -31.84 24.05
C LYS A 29 -22.14 -31.75 22.52
N SER A 30 -21.02 -31.84 21.77
CA SER A 30 -21.05 -32.36 20.40
C SER A 30 -19.60 -32.51 19.88
N LEU A 31 -19.01 -33.62 20.22
CA LEU A 31 -17.79 -34.13 19.58
C LEU A 31 -17.91 -35.66 19.62
N LEU A 32 -18.17 -36.27 18.49
CA LEU A 32 -17.74 -37.60 18.06
C LEU A 32 -18.46 -37.99 16.77
N SER A 33 -17.80 -37.87 15.64
CA SER A 33 -17.95 -38.78 14.49
C SER A 33 -16.71 -38.60 13.59
N ALA A 34 -15.75 -39.48 13.76
CA ALA A 34 -14.65 -39.67 12.84
C ALA A 34 -15.16 -40.47 11.64
N SER A 35 -15.03 -39.94 10.43
CA SER A 35 -15.15 -40.69 9.20
C SER A 35 -13.83 -40.68 8.45
N VAL A 36 -13.16 -41.82 8.47
CA VAL A 36 -11.97 -42.14 7.68
C VAL A 36 -12.40 -42.28 6.23
N LEU A 37 -11.91 -41.44 5.33
CA LEU A 37 -12.05 -41.62 3.90
C LEU A 37 -10.66 -41.88 3.31
N THR A 38 -10.41 -43.14 2.95
CA THR A 38 -9.23 -43.59 2.22
C THR A 38 -9.37 -43.21 0.75
N LEU A 39 -8.47 -42.33 0.26
CA LEU A 39 -8.33 -42.11 -1.20
C LEU A 39 -7.20 -42.97 -1.75
N THR A 40 -7.57 -43.87 -2.67
CA THR A 40 -6.65 -44.66 -3.49
C THR A 40 -6.04 -43.81 -4.60
N LEU A 41 -4.69 -43.78 -4.65
CA LEU A 41 -3.95 -43.26 -5.80
C LEU A 41 -4.09 -44.18 -7.01
N ALA A 42 -4.60 -43.62 -8.10
CA ALA A 42 -4.45 -44.20 -9.43
C ALA A 42 -3.34 -43.47 -10.18
N ALA A 43 -2.23 -44.15 -10.42
CA ALA A 43 -1.13 -43.70 -11.26
C ALA A 43 -1.52 -43.84 -12.73
N CYS A 44 -1.49 -42.76 -13.50
CA CYS A 44 -1.49 -42.80 -14.96
C CYS A 44 -0.11 -42.44 -15.48
N GLN A 45 0.52 -43.41 -16.13
CA GLN A 45 1.81 -43.31 -16.81
C GLN A 45 1.67 -42.51 -18.11
N LYS A 46 2.68 -41.70 -18.39
CA LYS A 46 2.89 -40.91 -19.60
C LYS A 46 3.66 -41.77 -20.64
N PRO A 47 3.29 -41.79 -21.92
CA PRO A 47 4.18 -42.33 -22.95
C PRO A 47 5.24 -41.29 -23.36
N ALA A 48 6.45 -41.78 -23.55
CA ALA A 48 7.58 -41.05 -24.07
C ALA A 48 7.50 -40.96 -25.59
N ASP A 49 7.75 -39.79 -26.16
CA ASP A 49 8.05 -39.63 -27.59
C ASP A 49 9.45 -39.01 -27.80
N LYS A 50 10.05 -39.54 -28.89
CA LYS A 50 11.46 -39.43 -29.29
C LYS A 50 11.84 -38.03 -29.83
N PRO A 51 13.15 -37.74 -29.87
CA PRO A 51 13.68 -36.46 -30.37
C PRO A 51 13.78 -36.45 -31.91
N THR A 52 13.48 -35.33 -32.53
CA THR A 52 13.74 -35.01 -33.93
C THR A 52 14.86 -34.01 -34.08
N GLU A 53 15.79 -34.31 -34.96
CA GLU A 53 17.00 -33.60 -35.33
C GLU A 53 16.73 -32.25 -36.05
N PRO A 54 17.75 -31.38 -36.16
CA PRO A 54 17.64 -30.02 -36.72
C PRO A 54 17.81 -30.01 -38.24
N VAL A 55 17.01 -29.18 -38.92
CA VAL A 55 17.11 -28.93 -40.37
C VAL A 55 17.84 -27.59 -40.59
N GLN A 56 18.96 -27.64 -41.35
CA GLN A 56 19.71 -26.51 -41.84
C GLN A 56 19.05 -25.76 -43.01
N PRO A 57 19.40 -24.50 -43.29
CA PRO A 57 18.74 -23.65 -44.28
C PRO A 57 19.30 -23.84 -45.68
N ALA A 58 18.40 -23.80 -46.68
CA ALA A 58 18.77 -23.78 -48.09
C ALA A 58 18.86 -22.33 -48.60
N GLN A 59 20.01 -21.99 -49.21
CA GLN A 59 20.21 -20.80 -50.03
C GLN A 59 19.64 -21.03 -51.42
N THR A 60 19.00 -20.01 -52.02
CA THR A 60 19.03 -19.79 -53.48
C THR A 60 18.99 -18.31 -53.79
N GLN A 61 19.95 -17.91 -54.63
CA GLN A 61 20.10 -16.66 -55.34
C GLN A 61 19.06 -16.57 -56.48
N ASP A 62 18.50 -15.42 -56.81
CA ASP A 62 18.84 -14.70 -58.05
C ASP A 62 17.99 -13.44 -58.23
N GLY A 63 18.62 -12.48 -58.82
CA GLY A 63 18.26 -11.09 -58.97
C GLY A 63 17.16 -10.75 -59.97
N HIS A 64 16.61 -9.59 -59.76
CA HIS A 64 16.18 -8.67 -60.81
C HIS A 64 16.03 -7.24 -60.23
N LYS A 65 16.68 -6.27 -60.86
CA LYS A 65 16.45 -4.82 -60.79
C LYS A 65 16.14 -4.44 -62.24
N PRO A 66 15.50 -3.32 -62.61
CA PRO A 66 14.94 -2.17 -61.87
C PRO A 66 13.55 -1.70 -62.36
N SER A 67 12.89 -0.83 -61.63
CA SER A 67 12.32 0.42 -62.24
C SER A 67 11.82 1.39 -61.14
N HIS A 68 12.28 2.64 -61.31
CA HIS A 68 11.79 3.83 -60.64
C HIS A 68 10.29 4.01 -60.92
N ASP A 69 9.52 4.23 -59.83
CA ASP A 69 8.39 5.17 -59.88
C ASP A 69 8.21 5.76 -58.47
N GLY A 70 8.12 7.09 -58.46
CA GLY A 70 8.04 7.88 -57.25
C GLY A 70 6.69 7.67 -56.56
N HIS A 71 6.73 7.19 -55.35
CA HIS A 71 5.67 7.35 -54.38
C HIS A 71 6.11 8.33 -53.32
N GLU A 72 5.35 9.42 -53.26
CA GLU A 72 5.40 10.37 -52.17
C GLU A 72 5.33 9.61 -50.83
N HIS A 73 6.40 9.71 -50.04
CA HIS A 73 6.36 9.31 -48.66
C HIS A 73 5.33 10.20 -47.93
N HIS A 74 4.12 9.68 -47.75
CA HIS A 74 3.37 10.06 -46.58
C HIS A 74 4.29 9.84 -45.37
N LYS A 75 4.67 10.94 -44.72
CA LYS A 75 5.19 10.88 -43.36
C LYS A 75 4.10 10.19 -42.52
N THR A 76 4.32 8.93 -42.25
CA THR A 76 3.69 8.27 -41.10
C THR A 76 4.14 9.06 -39.90
N ASP A 77 3.19 9.48 -39.06
CA ASP A 77 3.44 10.12 -37.79
C ASP A 77 4.51 9.31 -37.06
N ASP A 78 5.59 10.01 -36.74
CA ASP A 78 6.70 9.52 -35.97
C ASP A 78 6.11 9.24 -34.56
N ASP A 79 6.03 7.97 -34.21
CA ASP A 79 5.60 7.49 -32.89
C ASP A 79 6.71 7.82 -31.89
N THR A 80 6.94 9.13 -31.67
CA THR A 80 7.93 9.61 -30.71
C THR A 80 7.32 9.47 -29.33
N MET A 81 7.91 8.57 -28.54
CA MET A 81 7.63 8.45 -27.10
C MET A 81 7.65 9.84 -26.45
N VAL A 82 6.69 10.09 -25.57
CA VAL A 82 6.60 11.39 -24.87
C VAL A 82 7.83 11.59 -24.00
N ASP A 83 8.54 12.69 -24.22
CA ASP A 83 9.63 13.08 -23.31
C ASP A 83 9.05 13.49 -21.95
N LEU A 84 9.34 12.68 -20.92
CA LEU A 84 8.92 12.85 -19.52
C LEU A 84 10.09 13.24 -18.60
N SER A 85 11.23 13.66 -19.13
CA SER A 85 12.43 13.97 -18.35
C SER A 85 12.21 15.08 -17.30
N ALA A 86 11.38 16.06 -17.62
CA ALA A 86 11.01 17.12 -16.68
C ALA A 86 10.09 16.58 -15.57
N GLU A 87 9.12 15.78 -15.94
CA GLU A 87 8.14 15.18 -15.03
C GLU A 87 8.79 14.19 -14.05
N THR A 88 9.70 13.34 -14.54
CA THR A 88 10.45 12.41 -13.68
C THR A 88 11.37 13.14 -12.71
N THR A 89 11.98 14.23 -13.16
CA THR A 89 12.79 15.11 -12.29
C THR A 89 11.93 15.77 -11.22
N GLU A 90 10.77 16.30 -11.57
CA GLU A 90 9.83 16.94 -10.64
C GLU A 90 9.33 15.93 -9.59
N TYR A 91 8.96 14.72 -10.03
CA TYR A 91 8.51 13.67 -9.11
C TYR A 91 9.61 13.29 -8.12
N LYS A 92 10.83 13.07 -8.60
CA LYS A 92 11.98 12.76 -7.74
C LYS A 92 12.23 13.84 -6.69
N HIS A 93 12.20 15.12 -7.07
CA HIS A 93 12.34 16.22 -6.12
C HIS A 93 11.21 16.27 -5.08
N TRP A 94 9.98 15.93 -5.49
CA TRP A 94 8.88 15.85 -4.55
C TRP A 94 9.09 14.73 -3.54
N VAL A 95 9.56 13.55 -3.97
CA VAL A 95 9.88 12.43 -3.08
C VAL A 95 11.05 12.77 -2.14
N GLU A 96 12.10 13.45 -2.63
CA GLU A 96 13.17 13.97 -1.78
C GLU A 96 12.62 14.84 -0.64
N GLY A 97 11.64 15.69 -0.95
CA GLY A 97 10.93 16.50 0.06
C GLY A 97 10.11 15.65 1.05
N GLN A 98 9.46 14.55 0.59
CA GLN A 98 8.77 13.63 1.50
C GLN A 98 9.76 12.92 2.44
N MET A 99 10.94 12.55 1.97
CA MET A 99 11.97 11.91 2.80
C MET A 99 12.54 12.87 3.88
N GLU A 100 12.65 14.15 3.60
CA GLU A 100 13.00 15.15 4.63
C GLU A 100 11.94 15.17 5.75
N ILE A 101 10.66 15.20 5.36
CA ILE A 101 9.55 15.20 6.32
C ILE A 101 9.52 13.88 7.09
N LEU A 102 9.70 12.74 6.42
CA LEU A 102 9.75 11.42 7.04
C LEU A 102 10.82 11.35 8.13
N LEU A 103 12.04 11.77 7.80
CA LEU A 103 13.15 11.75 8.77
C LEU A 103 12.86 12.66 9.97
N GLU A 104 12.35 13.86 9.73
CA GLU A 104 12.00 14.80 10.81
C GLU A 104 10.91 14.22 11.72
N GLN A 105 9.83 13.65 11.14
CA GLN A 105 8.73 13.08 11.93
C GLN A 105 9.16 11.81 12.66
N THR A 106 9.97 10.95 12.03
CA THR A 106 10.53 9.76 12.67
C THR A 106 11.42 10.13 13.87
N GLN A 107 12.26 11.15 13.74
CA GLN A 107 13.08 11.64 14.86
C GLN A 107 12.23 12.19 16.01
N LYS A 108 11.15 12.93 15.71
CA LYS A 108 10.20 13.39 16.72
C LYS A 108 9.49 12.24 17.41
N PHE A 109 9.03 11.26 16.63
CA PHE A 109 8.37 10.07 17.13
C PHE A 109 9.28 9.28 18.09
N VAL A 110 10.52 9.01 17.70
CA VAL A 110 11.50 8.31 18.54
C VAL A 110 11.84 9.12 19.80
N ALA A 111 11.93 10.44 19.70
CA ALA A 111 12.15 11.30 20.90
C ALA A 111 10.99 11.19 21.90
N LEU A 112 9.73 11.05 21.44
CA LEU A 112 8.58 10.80 22.32
C LEU A 112 8.66 9.43 22.98
N LEU A 113 9.09 8.39 22.23
CA LEU A 113 9.32 7.04 22.74
C LEU A 113 10.38 7.04 23.85
N ASP A 114 11.52 7.68 23.61
CA ASP A 114 12.64 7.78 24.58
C ASP A 114 12.25 8.58 25.83
N ALA A 115 11.34 9.55 25.69
CA ALA A 115 10.80 10.34 26.80
C ALA A 115 9.68 9.62 27.57
N GLY A 116 9.23 8.45 27.13
CA GLY A 116 8.11 7.73 27.73
C GLY A 116 6.74 8.39 27.50
N GLN A 117 6.62 9.28 26.51
CA GLN A 117 5.40 10.02 26.18
C GLN A 117 4.50 9.18 25.26
N LEU A 118 3.86 8.16 25.84
CA LEU A 118 3.13 7.13 25.13
C LEU A 118 1.98 7.69 24.27
N GLU A 119 1.14 8.53 24.84
CA GLU A 119 -0.05 9.03 24.14
C GLU A 119 0.31 9.99 23.00
N GLU A 120 1.33 10.83 23.23
CA GLU A 120 1.87 11.72 22.19
C GLU A 120 2.55 10.92 21.07
N ALA A 121 3.26 9.84 21.42
CA ALA A 121 3.86 8.95 20.43
C ALA A 121 2.77 8.25 19.59
N LYS A 122 1.72 7.72 20.22
CA LYS A 122 0.57 7.13 19.50
C LYS A 122 -0.13 8.14 18.60
N ALA A 123 -0.30 9.38 19.05
CA ALA A 123 -0.92 10.43 18.24
C ALA A 123 -0.06 10.82 17.02
N LEU A 124 1.27 10.80 17.16
CA LEU A 124 2.18 11.15 16.05
C LEU A 124 2.39 9.99 15.06
N TYR A 125 2.28 8.74 15.53
CA TYR A 125 2.58 7.53 14.77
C TYR A 125 2.00 7.52 13.34
N PRO A 126 0.67 7.65 13.12
CA PRO A 126 0.12 7.59 11.79
C PRO A 126 0.61 8.74 10.90
N HIS A 127 0.77 9.94 11.45
CA HIS A 127 1.27 11.09 10.69
C HIS A 127 2.74 10.93 10.28
N ALA A 128 3.55 10.27 11.12
CA ALA A 128 4.97 10.06 10.84
C ALA A 128 5.19 9.08 9.67
N ARG A 129 4.26 8.15 9.43
CA ARG A 129 4.31 7.17 8.33
C ARG A 129 3.91 7.76 6.98
N MET A 130 2.93 8.67 6.95
CA MET A 130 2.34 9.18 5.70
C MET A 130 3.35 9.61 4.62
N PRO A 131 4.49 10.27 4.93
CA PRO A 131 5.47 10.59 3.89
C PRO A 131 6.12 9.36 3.23
N PHE A 132 6.28 8.25 3.95
CA PHE A 132 6.75 6.98 3.41
C PHE A 132 5.72 6.42 2.43
N GLU A 133 4.48 6.25 2.88
CA GLU A 133 3.35 5.75 2.10
C GLU A 133 3.13 6.53 0.78
N ARG A 134 3.31 7.85 0.78
CA ARG A 134 3.24 8.68 -0.44
C ARG A 134 4.36 8.38 -1.43
N SER A 135 5.49 7.87 -0.96
CA SER A 135 6.75 7.76 -1.69
C SER A 135 7.13 6.32 -2.03
N GLU A 136 6.32 5.37 -1.65
CA GLU A 136 6.53 3.93 -1.80
C GLU A 136 7.02 3.52 -3.20
N PRO A 137 6.46 4.06 -4.31
CA PRO A 137 6.92 3.70 -5.65
C PRO A 137 8.41 3.93 -5.92
N ILE A 138 9.05 4.84 -5.19
CA ILE A 138 10.51 5.01 -5.26
C ILE A 138 11.22 4.29 -4.12
N ALA A 139 10.60 4.20 -2.94
CA ALA A 139 11.20 3.52 -1.78
C ALA A 139 11.48 2.04 -2.07
N GLU A 140 10.55 1.35 -2.71
CA GLU A 140 10.65 -0.06 -3.11
C GLU A 140 11.81 -0.39 -4.04
N ILE A 141 12.32 0.58 -4.82
CA ILE A 141 13.52 0.39 -5.66
C ILE A 141 14.72 -0.08 -4.83
N PHE A 142 14.77 0.28 -3.56
CA PHE A 142 15.86 -0.04 -2.64
C PHE A 142 15.64 -1.31 -1.81
N GLY A 143 14.73 -2.16 -2.24
CA GLY A 143 14.52 -3.57 -1.91
C GLY A 143 14.54 -3.90 -0.42
N ASP A 144 15.72 -3.92 0.21
CA ASP A 144 15.89 -4.31 1.60
C ASP A 144 15.53 -3.22 2.62
N LEU A 145 15.40 -1.97 2.19
CA LEU A 145 15.05 -0.85 3.09
C LEU A 145 13.57 -0.78 3.40
N ASP A 146 12.73 -1.07 2.42
CA ASP A 146 11.29 -1.10 2.59
C ASP A 146 10.87 -2.06 3.72
N PRO A 147 11.18 -3.36 3.71
CA PRO A 147 10.82 -4.26 4.81
C PRO A 147 11.48 -3.92 6.15
N ARG A 148 12.62 -3.21 6.17
CA ARG A 148 13.23 -2.74 7.43
C ARG A 148 12.48 -1.58 8.06
N ILE A 149 11.78 -0.78 7.26
CA ILE A 149 11.03 0.39 7.69
C ILE A 149 9.57 0.04 7.99
N ASP A 150 8.95 -0.82 7.15
CA ASP A 150 7.50 -0.93 7.09
C ASP A 150 6.93 -2.35 7.08
N ASN A 151 7.74 -3.42 7.21
CA ASN A 151 7.24 -4.79 7.14
C ASN A 151 6.25 -5.12 8.26
N ARG A 152 5.09 -5.69 7.93
CA ARG A 152 4.10 -6.15 8.91
C ARG A 152 4.51 -7.49 9.50
N GLU A 153 4.03 -7.80 10.70
CA GLU A 153 4.30 -9.10 11.35
C GLU A 153 3.88 -10.31 10.47
N ALA A 154 2.82 -10.14 9.69
CA ALA A 154 2.28 -11.19 8.84
C ALA A 154 3.17 -11.52 7.62
N ASP A 155 4.01 -10.58 7.20
CA ASP A 155 4.84 -10.69 5.99
C ASP A 155 6.27 -11.17 6.31
N LEU A 156 6.60 -11.37 7.60
CA LEU A 156 7.91 -11.83 8.01
C LEU A 156 8.19 -13.25 7.55
N GLU A 157 9.35 -13.46 6.95
CA GLU A 157 9.86 -14.79 6.67
C GLU A 157 10.45 -15.46 7.94
N ALA A 158 10.55 -16.78 7.90
CA ALA A 158 11.03 -17.54 9.04
C ALA A 158 12.49 -17.20 9.38
N GLY A 159 12.71 -16.58 10.53
CA GLY A 159 14.03 -16.19 11.04
C GLY A 159 14.40 -14.72 10.79
N GLU A 160 13.53 -13.95 10.18
CA GLU A 160 13.73 -12.50 10.06
C GLU A 160 13.58 -11.80 11.42
N VAL A 161 14.36 -10.73 11.56
CA VAL A 161 14.26 -9.83 12.71
C VAL A 161 13.30 -8.70 12.34
N TRP A 162 12.17 -8.67 13.01
CA TRP A 162 11.19 -7.63 12.78
C TRP A 162 11.64 -6.27 13.31
N SER A 163 11.58 -5.25 12.47
CA SER A 163 11.93 -3.86 12.76
C SER A 163 10.88 -2.91 12.17
N GLY A 164 11.17 -1.63 12.15
CA GLY A 164 10.32 -0.63 11.52
C GLY A 164 9.15 -0.15 12.37
N PHE A 165 8.26 0.57 11.71
CA PHE A 165 7.10 1.21 12.35
C PHE A 165 6.16 0.21 12.99
N HIS A 166 5.78 -0.88 12.31
CA HIS A 166 4.82 -1.85 12.80
C HIS A 166 5.33 -2.68 14.00
N ALA A 167 6.64 -2.90 14.10
CA ALA A 167 7.22 -3.53 15.30
C ALA A 167 7.05 -2.64 16.55
N ILE A 168 7.20 -1.32 16.37
CA ILE A 168 6.97 -0.32 17.43
C ILE A 168 5.47 -0.20 17.71
N GLU A 169 4.62 -0.12 16.69
CA GLU A 169 3.17 -0.09 16.79
C GLU A 169 2.65 -1.20 17.71
N LYS A 170 3.07 -2.44 17.48
CA LYS A 170 2.67 -3.56 18.32
C LYS A 170 2.96 -3.32 19.79
N ILE A 171 4.14 -2.81 20.12
CA ILE A 171 4.51 -2.53 21.53
C ILE A 171 3.59 -1.45 22.12
N LEU A 172 3.40 -0.33 21.39
CA LEU A 172 2.61 0.78 21.87
C LEU A 172 1.16 0.40 22.14
N TRP A 173 0.52 -0.33 21.23
CA TRP A 173 -0.91 -0.65 21.35
C TRP A 173 -1.21 -1.91 22.12
N THR A 174 -0.37 -2.96 22.05
CA THR A 174 -0.67 -4.21 22.74
C THR A 174 -0.14 -4.25 24.17
N LYS A 175 1.04 -3.63 24.41
CA LYS A 175 1.65 -3.58 25.76
C LYS A 175 1.36 -2.26 26.48
N ASN A 176 0.85 -1.27 25.77
CA ASN A 176 0.54 0.08 26.25
C ASN A 176 1.72 0.74 26.99
N THR A 177 2.90 0.68 26.40
CA THR A 177 4.17 1.20 26.95
C THR A 177 5.12 1.60 25.82
N THR A 178 6.09 2.47 26.14
CA THR A 178 7.25 2.76 25.29
C THR A 178 8.47 1.89 25.66
N GLU A 179 8.38 1.08 26.69
CA GLU A 179 9.49 0.19 27.08
C GLU A 179 9.76 -0.86 26.00
N GLY A 180 11.03 -1.01 25.63
CA GLY A 180 11.47 -1.93 24.59
C GLY A 180 11.43 -1.38 23.16
N THR A 181 11.10 -0.10 22.97
CA THR A 181 11.11 0.55 21.65
C THR A 181 12.42 1.24 21.30
N LYS A 182 13.34 1.39 22.25
CA LYS A 182 14.55 2.23 22.09
C LYS A 182 15.43 1.78 20.93
N GLU A 183 15.79 0.50 20.89
CA GLU A 183 16.64 -0.06 19.84
C GLU A 183 15.93 -0.04 18.50
N LEU A 184 14.62 -0.34 18.48
CA LEU A 184 13.79 -0.26 17.28
C LEU A 184 13.71 1.17 16.73
N GLY A 185 13.51 2.16 17.60
CA GLY A 185 13.47 3.57 17.20
C GLY A 185 14.80 4.07 16.64
N GLN A 186 15.92 3.68 17.24
CA GLN A 186 17.25 4.03 16.75
C GLN A 186 17.52 3.39 15.37
N GLN A 187 17.13 2.12 15.19
CA GLN A 187 17.25 1.44 13.90
C GLN A 187 16.35 2.12 12.85
N LEU A 188 15.10 2.44 13.19
CA LEU A 188 14.18 3.11 12.29
C LEU A 188 14.73 4.46 11.79
N ILE A 189 15.31 5.29 12.68
CA ILE A 189 15.97 6.54 12.24
C ILE A 189 17.13 6.26 11.27
N ALA A 190 17.91 5.21 11.54
CA ALA A 190 19.05 4.86 10.68
C ALA A 190 18.57 4.40 9.29
N ASP A 191 17.52 3.58 9.23
CA ASP A 191 16.94 3.04 8.00
C ASP A 191 16.28 4.14 7.16
N VAL A 192 15.48 5.01 7.78
CA VAL A 192 14.88 6.18 7.11
C VAL A 192 15.95 7.13 6.59
N LYS A 193 17.03 7.34 7.36
CA LYS A 193 18.14 8.17 6.90
C LYS A 193 18.86 7.53 5.71
N GLU A 194 19.08 6.22 5.73
CA GLU A 194 19.69 5.49 4.61
C GLU A 194 18.82 5.61 3.36
N LEU A 195 17.49 5.41 3.49
CA LEU A 195 16.54 5.57 2.38
C LEU A 195 16.62 6.99 1.80
N LYS A 196 16.53 8.02 2.65
CA LYS A 196 16.65 9.41 2.23
C LYS A 196 17.93 9.70 1.46
N ASP A 197 19.07 9.18 1.94
CA ASP A 197 20.37 9.39 1.30
C ASP A 197 20.48 8.65 -0.06
N LYS A 198 19.69 7.60 -0.28
CA LYS A 198 19.63 6.81 -1.52
C LYS A 198 18.67 7.36 -2.57
N ILE A 199 17.57 8.00 -2.18
CA ILE A 199 16.56 8.53 -3.13
C ILE A 199 17.16 9.36 -4.28
N PRO A 200 18.15 10.27 -4.06
CA PRO A 200 18.76 11.01 -5.16
C PRO A 200 19.43 10.13 -6.22
N THR A 201 19.76 8.89 -5.90
CA THR A 201 20.42 7.93 -6.83
C THR A 201 19.40 7.10 -7.62
N ALA A 202 18.10 7.16 -7.28
CA ALA A 202 17.07 6.41 -7.99
C ALA A 202 16.97 6.84 -9.46
N GLU A 203 16.85 5.85 -10.34
CA GLU A 203 16.52 6.08 -11.73
C GLU A 203 14.99 6.09 -11.88
N VAL A 204 14.43 7.29 -12.03
CA VAL A 204 12.97 7.49 -12.16
C VAL A 204 12.61 7.60 -13.62
N THR A 205 11.74 6.70 -14.10
CA THR A 205 11.20 6.69 -15.47
C THR A 205 9.71 7.04 -15.49
N GLY A 206 9.18 7.37 -16.65
CA GLY A 206 7.74 7.58 -16.83
C GLY A 206 6.93 6.32 -16.49
N ASP A 207 7.44 5.15 -16.90
CA ASP A 207 6.80 3.87 -16.62
C ASP A 207 6.75 3.61 -15.10
N LEU A 208 7.86 3.82 -14.37
CA LEU A 208 7.89 3.71 -12.92
C LEU A 208 6.85 4.61 -12.25
N MET A 209 6.68 5.85 -12.73
CA MET A 209 5.67 6.76 -12.16
C MET A 209 4.25 6.22 -12.37
N VAL A 210 3.93 5.73 -13.56
CA VAL A 210 2.58 5.23 -13.85
C VAL A 210 2.31 3.92 -13.14
N GLU A 211 3.25 2.96 -13.20
CA GLU A 211 3.15 1.68 -12.48
C GLU A 211 3.01 1.92 -10.98
N GLY A 212 3.89 2.73 -10.40
CA GLY A 212 3.83 3.06 -8.98
C GLY A 212 2.52 3.75 -8.55
N ALA A 213 1.94 4.63 -9.38
CA ALA A 213 0.61 5.19 -9.08
C ALA A 213 -0.48 4.11 -9.05
N VAL A 214 -0.39 3.09 -9.91
CA VAL A 214 -1.33 1.96 -9.93
C VAL A 214 -1.10 1.04 -8.74
N ASP A 215 0.17 0.80 -8.38
CA ASP A 215 0.52 -0.09 -7.27
C ASP A 215 0.05 0.48 -5.93
N LEU A 216 0.19 1.78 -5.68
CA LEU A 216 -0.40 2.45 -4.52
C LEU A 216 -1.91 2.20 -4.39
N LEU A 217 -2.66 2.15 -5.51
CA LEU A 217 -4.08 1.82 -5.48
C LEU A 217 -4.33 0.32 -5.25
N ASN A 218 -3.45 -0.54 -5.77
CA ASN A 218 -3.52 -1.99 -5.56
C ASN A 218 -3.33 -2.34 -4.09
N GLU A 219 -2.38 -1.71 -3.40
CA GLU A 219 -2.19 -1.88 -1.96
C GLU A 219 -3.42 -1.50 -1.17
N ILE A 220 -4.01 -0.35 -1.47
CA ILE A 220 -5.28 0.04 -0.84
C ILE A 220 -6.32 -1.08 -1.02
N SER A 221 -6.45 -1.60 -2.24
CA SER A 221 -7.51 -2.56 -2.59
C SER A 221 -7.28 -3.96 -2.02
N THR A 222 -6.02 -4.34 -1.72
CA THR A 222 -5.67 -5.69 -1.28
C THR A 222 -5.39 -5.81 0.21
N THR A 223 -4.76 -4.81 0.80
CA THR A 223 -4.31 -4.83 2.21
C THR A 223 -5.02 -3.79 3.07
N LYS A 224 -4.89 -2.51 2.74
CA LYS A 224 -5.39 -1.41 3.58
C LYS A 224 -6.92 -1.41 3.74
N ILE A 225 -7.65 -1.84 2.69
CA ILE A 225 -9.12 -1.95 2.73
C ILE A 225 -9.62 -3.07 3.66
N THR A 226 -8.77 -4.02 4.04
CA THR A 226 -9.13 -5.09 4.98
C THR A 226 -8.94 -4.66 6.44
N GLY A 227 -8.21 -3.56 6.70
CA GLY A 227 -7.81 -3.11 8.03
C GLY A 227 -6.71 -3.97 8.65
N GLU A 228 -5.89 -4.60 7.80
CA GLU A 228 -4.75 -5.45 8.20
C GLU A 228 -3.41 -4.71 8.15
N GLU A 229 -3.37 -3.51 7.59
CA GLU A 229 -2.16 -2.69 7.55
C GLU A 229 -1.77 -2.25 8.96
N GLU A 230 -2.60 -1.46 9.57
CA GLU A 230 -2.42 -0.94 10.91
C GLU A 230 -3.17 -1.80 11.94
N ILE A 231 -2.78 -3.09 12.02
CA ILE A 231 -3.56 -4.11 12.74
C ILE A 231 -3.69 -3.84 14.24
N PHE A 232 -2.79 -3.10 14.85
CA PHE A 232 -2.81 -2.80 16.28
C PHE A 232 -3.40 -1.43 16.58
N SER A 233 -3.01 -0.40 15.82
CA SER A 233 -3.43 0.99 15.99
C SER A 233 -4.81 1.28 15.41
N LYS A 234 -5.17 0.60 14.33
CA LYS A 234 -6.36 0.85 13.51
C LYS A 234 -6.32 2.21 12.80
N THR A 235 -5.12 2.65 12.43
CA THR A 235 -4.91 3.94 11.75
C THR A 235 -4.82 3.84 10.22
N ASP A 236 -5.26 2.74 9.63
CA ASP A 236 -5.23 2.44 8.18
C ASP A 236 -5.71 3.58 7.27
N LEU A 237 -6.65 4.43 7.73
CA LEU A 237 -7.14 5.56 6.91
C LEU A 237 -6.08 6.63 6.62
N TYR A 238 -5.02 6.72 7.43
CA TYR A 238 -3.91 7.64 7.17
C TYR A 238 -3.04 7.12 6.04
N ASP A 239 -2.74 5.83 6.03
CA ASP A 239 -1.97 5.17 4.99
C ASP A 239 -2.75 5.14 3.68
N PHE A 240 -4.04 4.79 3.74
CA PHE A 240 -4.96 4.90 2.63
C PHE A 240 -4.93 6.32 2.01
N LYS A 241 -5.05 7.37 2.84
CA LYS A 241 -4.99 8.75 2.38
C LYS A 241 -3.64 9.08 1.74
N ALA A 242 -2.56 8.62 2.33
CA ALA A 242 -1.21 8.89 1.84
C ALA A 242 -0.95 8.22 0.48
N ASN A 243 -1.36 6.98 0.28
CA ASN A 243 -1.27 6.30 -1.02
C ASN A 243 -2.10 7.03 -2.10
N ILE A 244 -3.32 7.47 -1.78
CA ILE A 244 -4.13 8.29 -2.71
C ILE A 244 -3.41 9.60 -3.05
N GLU A 245 -2.78 10.26 -2.08
CA GLU A 245 -2.01 11.50 -2.32
C GLU A 245 -0.78 11.26 -3.19
N GLY A 246 -0.08 10.14 -3.00
CA GLY A 246 1.05 9.72 -3.84
C GLY A 246 0.64 9.50 -5.30
N ALA A 247 -0.40 8.67 -5.52
CA ALA A 247 -0.95 8.42 -6.84
C ALA A 247 -1.49 9.69 -7.51
N GLN A 248 -2.18 10.55 -6.76
CA GLN A 248 -2.69 11.83 -7.24
C GLN A 248 -1.55 12.78 -7.63
N LYS A 249 -0.45 12.81 -6.86
CA LYS A 249 0.71 13.64 -7.17
C LYS A 249 1.36 13.24 -8.50
N ILE A 250 1.49 11.96 -8.76
CA ILE A 250 1.99 11.45 -10.04
C ILE A 250 1.06 11.91 -11.18
N PHE A 251 -0.25 11.74 -11.03
CA PHE A 251 -1.24 12.22 -12.00
C PHE A 251 -1.13 13.73 -12.23
N GLU A 252 -0.99 14.53 -11.18
CA GLU A 252 -0.86 16.00 -11.28
C GLU A 252 0.37 16.40 -12.08
N ILE A 253 1.51 15.77 -11.83
CA ILE A 253 2.76 16.02 -12.56
C ILE A 253 2.63 15.65 -14.04
N LEU A 254 1.98 14.52 -14.34
CA LEU A 254 1.78 14.05 -15.72
C LEU A 254 0.65 14.78 -16.45
N THR A 255 -0.21 15.51 -15.75
CA THR A 255 -1.40 16.18 -16.31
C THR A 255 -1.10 17.07 -17.54
N PRO A 256 -0.04 17.89 -17.62
CA PRO A 256 0.22 18.70 -18.80
C PRO A 256 0.42 17.86 -20.08
N LYS A 257 1.09 16.72 -19.97
CA LYS A 257 1.32 15.81 -21.09
C LYS A 257 0.04 15.04 -21.46
N LEU A 258 -0.69 14.56 -20.45
CA LEU A 258 -1.97 13.89 -20.63
C LEU A 258 -3.01 14.83 -21.27
N GLN A 259 -3.08 16.08 -20.83
CA GLN A 259 -4.00 17.08 -21.36
C GLN A 259 -3.79 17.33 -22.84
N ALA A 260 -2.54 17.28 -23.32
CA ALA A 260 -2.22 17.46 -24.73
C ALA A 260 -2.65 16.27 -25.61
N LYS A 261 -2.65 15.04 -25.06
CA LYS A 261 -2.94 13.81 -25.80
C LYS A 261 -4.38 13.31 -25.57
N ASN A 262 -4.89 13.37 -24.35
CA ASN A 262 -6.22 12.86 -23.98
C ASN A 262 -6.85 13.71 -22.84
N PRO A 263 -7.45 14.87 -23.16
CA PRO A 263 -8.07 15.75 -22.18
C PRO A 263 -9.26 15.10 -21.45
N ASP A 264 -9.96 14.15 -22.08
CA ASP A 264 -11.09 13.47 -21.48
C ASP A 264 -10.64 12.56 -20.32
N LEU A 265 -9.50 11.89 -20.47
CA LEU A 265 -8.90 11.09 -19.39
C LEU A 265 -8.53 11.96 -18.18
N VAL A 266 -8.00 13.17 -18.41
CA VAL A 266 -7.69 14.11 -17.32
C VAL A 266 -8.95 14.51 -16.55
N VAL A 267 -10.05 14.81 -17.28
CA VAL A 267 -11.33 15.14 -16.66
C VAL A 267 -11.88 13.94 -15.84
N GLU A 268 -11.77 12.74 -16.38
CA GLU A 268 -12.22 11.52 -15.71
C GLU A 268 -11.43 11.27 -14.42
N LEU A 269 -10.10 11.26 -14.50
CA LEU A 269 -9.21 11.04 -13.35
C LEU A 269 -9.42 12.10 -12.27
N THR A 270 -9.51 13.37 -12.64
CA THR A 270 -9.80 14.46 -11.69
C THR A 270 -11.08 14.20 -10.87
N LYS A 271 -12.16 13.78 -11.57
CA LYS A 271 -13.43 13.47 -10.89
C LYS A 271 -13.32 12.26 -9.98
N LYS A 272 -12.58 11.21 -10.39
CA LYS A 272 -12.44 9.98 -9.60
C LYS A 272 -11.59 10.21 -8.35
N PHE A 273 -10.48 10.94 -8.46
CA PHE A 273 -9.72 11.37 -7.28
C PHE A 273 -10.57 12.20 -6.32
N GLN A 274 -11.40 13.12 -6.84
CA GLN A 274 -12.31 13.90 -6.01
C GLN A 274 -13.28 13.00 -5.24
N VAL A 275 -13.88 12.00 -5.89
CA VAL A 275 -14.80 11.05 -5.23
C VAL A 275 -14.12 10.32 -4.07
N VAL A 276 -12.90 9.81 -4.28
CA VAL A 276 -12.15 9.12 -3.21
C VAL A 276 -11.83 10.07 -2.07
N ASN A 277 -11.34 11.28 -2.38
CA ASN A 277 -11.03 12.30 -1.37
C ASN A 277 -12.26 12.74 -0.58
N ASP A 278 -13.42 12.91 -1.23
CA ASP A 278 -14.67 13.28 -0.57
C ASP A 278 -15.14 12.17 0.39
N LEU A 279 -15.02 10.90 -0.01
CA LEU A 279 -15.33 9.77 0.86
C LEU A 279 -14.41 9.73 2.07
N LEU A 280 -13.09 9.86 1.89
CA LEU A 280 -12.13 9.92 2.99
C LEU A 280 -12.43 11.08 3.95
N ALA A 281 -12.79 12.25 3.41
CA ALA A 281 -13.15 13.41 4.23
C ALA A 281 -14.35 13.16 5.15
N THR A 282 -15.27 12.26 4.80
CA THR A 282 -16.39 11.90 5.68
C THR A 282 -15.96 11.17 6.95
N HIS A 283 -14.75 10.62 6.96
CA HIS A 283 -14.18 9.87 8.08
C HIS A 283 -13.18 10.68 8.92
N GLN A 284 -12.95 11.96 8.56
CA GLN A 284 -12.09 12.85 9.33
C GLN A 284 -12.69 13.20 10.69
N VAL A 285 -11.82 13.30 11.70
CA VAL A 285 -12.10 13.79 13.04
C VAL A 285 -11.21 15.01 13.28
N GLY A 286 -11.82 16.15 13.56
CA GLY A 286 -11.05 17.40 13.65
C GLY A 286 -10.53 17.89 12.30
N GLN A 287 -9.30 18.39 12.25
CA GLN A 287 -8.73 18.99 11.03
C GLN A 287 -7.86 18.02 10.22
N HIS A 288 -7.19 17.08 10.88
CA HIS A 288 -6.14 16.26 10.27
C HIS A 288 -6.19 14.76 10.64
N ASP A 289 -7.09 14.39 11.56
CA ASP A 289 -7.18 13.03 12.08
C ASP A 289 -8.32 12.26 11.42
N TYR A 290 -8.27 10.94 11.54
CA TYR A 290 -9.30 10.03 11.08
C TYR A 290 -9.83 9.19 12.22
N LYS A 291 -11.08 8.75 12.11
CA LYS A 291 -11.62 7.74 13.03
C LYS A 291 -10.90 6.40 12.86
N PRO A 292 -10.80 5.57 13.91
CA PRO A 292 -10.21 4.24 13.80
C PRO A 292 -10.89 3.40 12.70
N TYR A 293 -10.10 2.65 11.94
CA TYR A 293 -10.60 1.87 10.80
C TYR A 293 -11.70 0.87 11.18
N ASN A 294 -11.58 0.23 12.34
CA ASN A 294 -12.58 -0.71 12.86
C ASN A 294 -13.90 -0.07 13.28
N GLU A 295 -14.02 1.24 13.22
CA GLU A 295 -15.28 1.98 13.41
C GLU A 295 -16.02 2.24 12.08
N LEU A 296 -15.43 1.87 10.93
CA LEU A 296 -16.10 1.92 9.64
C LEU A 296 -17.15 0.80 9.57
N SER A 297 -18.32 1.14 9.05
CA SER A 297 -19.31 0.14 8.67
C SER A 297 -18.90 -0.58 7.39
N ALA A 298 -19.46 -1.77 7.16
CA ALA A 298 -19.24 -2.52 5.94
C ALA A 298 -19.62 -1.74 4.66
N ASP A 299 -20.67 -0.88 4.74
CA ASP A 299 -21.07 -0.05 3.61
C ASP A 299 -20.06 1.08 3.35
N GLU A 300 -19.47 1.69 4.38
CA GLU A 300 -18.41 2.70 4.25
C GLU A 300 -17.15 2.10 3.64
N THR A 301 -16.68 0.96 4.15
CA THR A 301 -15.53 0.23 3.61
C THR A 301 -15.76 -0.16 2.14
N LYS A 302 -16.96 -0.67 1.82
CA LYS A 302 -17.33 -1.02 0.45
C LYS A 302 -17.34 0.19 -0.47
N ALA A 303 -17.84 1.34 -0.02
CA ALA A 303 -17.86 2.57 -0.81
C ALA A 303 -16.44 3.05 -1.15
N LEU A 304 -15.52 3.00 -0.18
CA LEU A 304 -14.10 3.31 -0.38
C LEU A 304 -13.48 2.35 -1.40
N ALA A 305 -13.65 1.03 -1.22
CA ALA A 305 -13.14 0.00 -2.14
C ALA A 305 -13.63 0.21 -3.58
N GLU A 306 -14.94 0.45 -3.75
CA GLU A 306 -15.52 0.69 -5.08
C GLU A 306 -15.00 1.97 -5.73
N ALA A 307 -14.74 3.02 -4.96
CA ALA A 307 -14.21 4.28 -5.48
C ALA A 307 -12.76 4.11 -5.96
N VAL A 308 -11.91 3.42 -5.18
CA VAL A 308 -10.52 3.11 -5.57
C VAL A 308 -10.47 2.21 -6.78
N ASN A 309 -11.26 1.12 -6.81
CA ASN A 309 -11.30 0.23 -7.97
C ASN A 309 -11.74 0.94 -9.26
N LYS A 310 -12.67 1.90 -9.18
CA LYS A 310 -13.08 2.72 -10.34
C LYS A 310 -12.01 3.72 -10.78
N LEU A 311 -11.06 4.06 -9.93
CA LEU A 311 -9.93 4.94 -10.26
C LEU A 311 -8.80 4.17 -10.93
N GLY A 312 -8.57 2.90 -10.59
CA GLY A 312 -7.42 2.10 -11.03
C GLY A 312 -7.31 1.94 -12.54
N GLU A 313 -8.40 1.53 -13.23
CA GLU A 313 -8.38 1.33 -14.68
C GLU A 313 -8.02 2.60 -15.46
N PRO A 314 -8.69 3.76 -15.26
CA PRO A 314 -8.30 4.99 -15.96
C PRO A 314 -6.93 5.51 -15.54
N LEU A 315 -6.46 5.22 -14.31
CA LEU A 315 -5.11 5.57 -13.89
C LEU A 315 -4.06 4.79 -14.72
N ALA A 316 -4.26 3.49 -14.90
CA ALA A 316 -3.39 2.66 -15.74
C ALA A 316 -3.38 3.11 -17.22
N GLN A 317 -4.46 3.72 -17.73
CA GLN A 317 -4.51 4.26 -19.09
C GLN A 317 -3.53 5.41 -19.30
N MET A 318 -3.04 6.08 -18.26
CA MET A 318 -2.00 7.11 -18.39
C MET A 318 -0.76 6.56 -19.13
N GLY A 319 -0.34 5.33 -18.81
CA GLY A 319 0.80 4.70 -19.48
C GLY A 319 0.59 4.49 -20.97
N VAL A 320 -0.61 4.07 -21.36
CA VAL A 320 -0.95 3.89 -22.78
C VAL A 320 -0.98 5.23 -23.55
N VAL A 321 -1.46 6.29 -22.90
CA VAL A 321 -1.56 7.64 -23.53
C VAL A 321 -0.18 8.30 -23.64
N LEU A 322 0.76 7.99 -22.76
CA LEU A 322 2.10 8.59 -22.69
C LEU A 322 3.16 7.81 -23.48
N GLN A 323 2.86 6.65 -23.99
CA GLN A 323 3.67 5.91 -24.97
C GLN A 323 3.50 6.50 -26.36
#